data_3aba42dbc60844368e20b60e8dce6609
#
_entry.id   3aba42dbc60844368e20b60e8dce6609
#
_cell.length_a   1.000
_cell.length_b   1.000
_cell.length_c   1.000
_cell.angle_alpha   90.00
_cell.angle_beta   90.00
_cell.angle_gamma   90.00
#
_symmetry.space_group_name_H-M   'P 1'
#
loop_
_entity.id
_entity.type
_entity.pdbx_description
1 polymer ?
#
loop_
_entity_poly.entity_id
_entity_poly.type
_entity_poly.pdbx_seq_one_letter_code
_entity_poly.pdbx_strand_id
1 'polypeptide(L)'
;MQKTEEIEVDINLNADLGESFGAWRMGDDRALLAVIGSANVACGFHAGDPLVMTETVRLAGEAGVSLGAHPAFPDLQGFGRREMQLSPRELSTVVTYQVGALMGIAQSQGQRVTHVKPHGAMSNMACQDAAMAATIAVAVKAIDAQLILLAPALSELAAAGR
;
A
#
# COMPACT_ATOMS: atom_id res chain seq x y z
N MET A 1 33.04 -22.35 -27.82
CA MET A 1 31.71 -22.39 -27.23
C MET A 1 31.60 -21.22 -26.24
N GLN A 2 30.95 -20.13 -26.60
CA GLN A 2 30.65 -19.04 -25.67
C GLN A 2 29.56 -19.53 -24.73
N LYS A 3 29.84 -19.51 -23.40
CA LYS A 3 28.81 -19.68 -22.39
C LYS A 3 27.89 -18.48 -22.50
N THR A 4 26.63 -18.69 -22.83
CA THR A 4 25.58 -17.71 -22.62
C THR A 4 25.44 -17.53 -21.12
N GLU A 5 25.80 -16.36 -20.59
CA GLU A 5 25.42 -15.96 -19.22
C GLU A 5 23.89 -15.90 -19.18
N GLU A 6 23.27 -16.81 -18.43
CA GLU A 6 21.86 -16.72 -18.10
C GLU A 6 21.69 -15.51 -17.19
N ILE A 7 20.96 -14.50 -17.66
CA ILE A 7 20.56 -13.36 -16.83
C ILE A 7 19.40 -13.85 -15.96
N GLU A 8 19.68 -14.10 -14.69
CA GLU A 8 18.64 -14.38 -13.70
C GLU A 8 17.90 -13.08 -13.40
N VAL A 9 16.62 -13.01 -13.76
CA VAL A 9 15.75 -11.86 -13.48
C VAL A 9 14.91 -12.21 -12.26
N ASP A 10 15.19 -11.54 -11.15
CA ASP A 10 14.36 -11.65 -9.94
C ASP A 10 13.13 -10.72 -10.06
N ILE A 11 11.93 -11.29 -9.95
CA ILE A 11 10.65 -10.56 -10.03
C ILE A 11 9.97 -10.61 -8.66
N ASN A 12 9.82 -9.43 -8.03
CA ASN A 12 9.04 -9.28 -6.82
C ASN A 12 7.54 -9.22 -7.17
N LEU A 13 6.80 -10.29 -6.89
CA LEU A 13 5.35 -10.29 -6.97
C LEU A 13 4.76 -9.50 -5.80
N ASN A 14 3.80 -8.61 -6.11
CA ASN A 14 3.14 -7.73 -5.17
C ASN A 14 1.63 -7.93 -5.21
N ALA A 15 0.96 -8.01 -4.05
CA ALA A 15 -0.50 -8.14 -3.97
C ALA A 15 -1.10 -7.27 -2.88
N ASP A 16 -2.38 -6.91 -3.09
CA ASP A 16 -3.21 -6.20 -2.13
C ASP A 16 -3.85 -7.23 -1.17
N LEU A 17 -3.75 -6.99 0.14
CA LEU A 17 -4.13 -7.91 1.20
C LEU A 17 -4.88 -7.19 2.33
N GLY A 18 -5.49 -7.98 3.20
CA GLY A 18 -6.21 -7.46 4.35
C GLY A 18 -7.46 -6.68 3.95
N GLU A 19 -8.10 -7.03 2.84
CA GLU A 19 -9.25 -6.30 2.31
C GLU A 19 -10.61 -6.83 2.81
N SER A 20 -10.62 -7.74 3.77
CA SER A 20 -11.81 -8.07 4.55
C SER A 20 -12.21 -6.93 5.48
N PHE A 21 -13.47 -6.89 5.95
CA PHE A 21 -13.95 -5.90 6.90
C PHE A 21 -15.13 -6.44 7.72
N GLY A 22 -15.01 -6.48 9.03
CA GLY A 22 -16.04 -7.01 9.93
C GLY A 22 -16.43 -8.45 9.57
N ALA A 23 -17.69 -8.65 9.20
CA ALA A 23 -18.20 -9.95 8.77
C ALA A 23 -17.90 -10.27 7.29
N TRP A 24 -17.53 -9.29 6.50
CA TRP A 24 -17.21 -9.48 5.08
C TRP A 24 -15.84 -10.10 4.91
N ARG A 25 -15.76 -11.14 4.10
CA ARG A 25 -14.52 -11.81 3.73
C ARG A 25 -14.18 -11.51 2.27
N MET A 26 -12.93 -11.16 2.01
CA MET A 26 -12.43 -10.88 0.67
C MET A 26 -11.03 -11.44 0.51
N GLY A 27 -10.80 -12.12 -0.63
CA GLY A 27 -9.52 -12.72 -0.96
C GLY A 27 -9.15 -13.94 -0.14
N ASP A 28 -7.92 -14.42 -0.36
CA ASP A 28 -7.27 -15.47 0.41
C ASP A 28 -5.83 -15.03 0.71
N ASP A 29 -5.68 -14.26 1.78
CA ASP A 29 -4.40 -13.67 2.17
C ASP A 29 -3.32 -14.75 2.39
N ARG A 30 -3.69 -15.91 2.96
CA ARG A 30 -2.73 -17.00 3.20
C ARG A 30 -2.20 -17.60 1.90
N ALA A 31 -3.08 -17.83 0.93
CA ALA A 31 -2.66 -18.37 -0.37
C ALA A 31 -1.78 -17.36 -1.13
N LEU A 32 -2.11 -16.06 -1.07
CA LEU A 32 -1.31 -15.01 -1.70
C LEU A 32 0.07 -14.87 -1.05
N LEU A 33 0.15 -14.88 0.28
CA LEU A 33 1.41 -14.78 1.01
C LEU A 33 2.40 -15.93 0.73
N ALA A 34 1.91 -17.05 0.23
CA ALA A 34 2.78 -18.16 -0.18
C ALA A 34 3.53 -17.93 -1.49
N VAL A 35 3.14 -16.92 -2.30
CA VAL A 35 3.67 -16.72 -3.66
C VAL A 35 4.18 -15.30 -3.93
N ILE A 36 3.94 -14.34 -3.03
CA ILE A 36 4.35 -12.94 -3.21
C ILE A 36 5.60 -12.60 -2.40
N GLY A 37 6.33 -11.56 -2.84
CA GLY A 37 7.45 -11.00 -2.11
C GLY A 37 7.08 -9.73 -1.32
N SER A 38 5.98 -9.06 -1.68
CA SER A 38 5.52 -7.86 -1.00
C SER A 38 4.00 -7.74 -0.95
N ALA A 39 3.48 -7.27 0.19
CA ALA A 39 2.06 -7.14 0.51
C ALA A 39 1.67 -5.68 0.71
N ASN A 40 0.59 -5.21 0.09
CA ASN A 40 0.00 -3.92 0.38
C ASN A 40 -1.23 -4.13 1.27
N VAL A 41 -1.15 -3.70 2.53
CA VAL A 41 -2.20 -3.95 3.52
C VAL A 41 -3.19 -2.80 3.58
N ALA A 42 -4.47 -3.11 3.41
CA ALA A 42 -5.56 -2.14 3.54
C ALA A 42 -5.57 -1.47 4.92
N CYS A 43 -5.81 -0.16 4.95
CA CYS A 43 -5.59 0.68 6.12
C CYS A 43 -6.89 1.26 6.72
N GLY A 44 -8.01 0.57 6.56
CA GLY A 44 -9.27 0.86 7.24
C GLY A 44 -10.26 1.73 6.46
N PHE A 45 -9.85 2.46 5.42
CA PHE A 45 -10.72 3.42 4.76
C PHE A 45 -11.49 2.84 3.56
N HIS A 46 -10.88 1.96 2.78
CA HIS A 46 -11.60 1.23 1.73
C HIS A 46 -11.92 -0.21 2.14
N ALA A 47 -11.12 -0.77 3.02
CA ALA A 47 -11.20 -2.12 3.57
C ALA A 47 -10.24 -2.23 4.77
N GLY A 48 -10.19 -3.38 5.44
CA GLY A 48 -9.18 -3.66 6.45
C GLY A 48 -9.48 -3.00 7.79
N ASP A 49 -10.45 -3.52 8.56
CA ASP A 49 -10.64 -3.06 9.94
C ASP A 49 -9.43 -3.37 10.83
N PRO A 50 -9.35 -2.82 12.05
CA PRO A 50 -8.17 -3.01 12.91
C PRO A 50 -7.82 -4.47 13.22
N LEU A 51 -8.79 -5.37 13.30
CA LEU A 51 -8.53 -6.80 13.55
C LEU A 51 -8.00 -7.49 12.30
N VAL A 52 -8.59 -7.20 11.14
CA VAL A 52 -8.10 -7.69 9.84
C VAL A 52 -6.68 -7.21 9.60
N MET A 53 -6.40 -5.92 9.78
CA MET A 53 -5.07 -5.34 9.63
C MET A 53 -4.05 -6.02 10.56
N THR A 54 -4.41 -6.23 11.83
CA THR A 54 -3.56 -6.91 12.81
C THR A 54 -3.22 -8.35 12.39
N GLU A 55 -4.21 -9.10 11.93
CA GLU A 55 -4.01 -10.48 11.48
C GLU A 55 -3.20 -10.55 10.19
N THR A 56 -3.46 -9.66 9.22
CA THR A 56 -2.70 -9.62 7.96
C THR A 56 -1.23 -9.28 8.19
N VAL A 57 -0.93 -8.33 9.10
CA VAL A 57 0.45 -8.01 9.51
C VAL A 57 1.14 -9.24 10.11
N ARG A 58 0.46 -9.95 11.01
CA ARG A 58 0.99 -11.17 11.62
C ARG A 58 1.32 -12.23 10.58
N LEU A 59 0.40 -12.50 9.66
CA LEU A 59 0.58 -13.49 8.58
C LEU A 59 1.71 -13.11 7.63
N ALA A 60 1.83 -11.84 7.25
CA ALA A 60 2.91 -11.36 6.40
C ALA A 60 4.29 -11.52 7.08
N GLY A 61 4.36 -11.24 8.39
CA GLY A 61 5.58 -11.46 9.17
C GLY A 61 5.98 -12.94 9.26
N GLU A 62 5.02 -13.84 9.48
CA GLU A 62 5.26 -15.29 9.49
C GLU A 62 5.75 -15.82 8.13
N ALA A 63 5.24 -15.23 7.05
CA ALA A 63 5.63 -15.59 5.68
C ALA A 63 6.96 -14.92 5.23
N GLY A 64 7.51 -13.98 6.00
CA GLY A 64 8.69 -13.22 5.61
C GLY A 64 8.48 -12.27 4.44
N VAL A 65 7.22 -11.86 4.19
CA VAL A 65 6.82 -10.99 3.07
C VAL A 65 6.97 -9.52 3.48
N SER A 66 7.53 -8.68 2.60
CA SER A 66 7.66 -7.24 2.83
C SER A 66 6.29 -6.59 3.02
N LEU A 67 6.17 -5.75 4.05
CA LEU A 67 4.91 -5.11 4.44
C LEU A 67 4.83 -3.67 3.91
N GLY A 68 3.74 -3.32 3.25
CA GLY A 68 3.45 -1.98 2.77
C GLY A 68 2.05 -1.51 3.15
N ALA A 69 1.86 -0.20 3.21
CA ALA A 69 0.57 0.43 3.47
C ALA A 69 -0.21 0.66 2.16
N HIS A 70 -1.51 0.42 2.22
CA HIS A 70 -2.42 0.57 1.08
C HIS A 70 -3.52 1.61 1.36
N PRO A 71 -3.13 2.92 1.50
CA PRO A 71 -4.07 3.97 1.82
C PRO A 71 -5.02 4.29 0.66
N ALA A 72 -6.25 4.64 0.97
CA ALA A 72 -7.31 4.95 0.02
C ALA A 72 -8.12 6.18 0.44
N PHE A 73 -9.02 6.63 -0.43
CA PHE A 73 -10.09 7.52 -0.02
C PHE A 73 -11.00 6.87 1.04
N PRO A 74 -11.64 7.65 1.93
CA PRO A 74 -12.57 7.15 2.94
C PRO A 74 -13.89 6.71 2.29
N ASP A 75 -13.86 5.60 1.58
CA ASP A 75 -14.95 5.11 0.75
C ASP A 75 -15.12 3.58 0.92
N LEU A 76 -15.51 3.16 2.12
CA LEU A 76 -15.71 1.74 2.41
C LEU A 76 -16.76 1.10 1.48
N GLN A 77 -17.88 1.80 1.21
CA GLN A 77 -18.94 1.28 0.37
C GLN A 77 -18.55 1.15 -1.11
N GLY A 78 -17.73 2.07 -1.62
CA GLY A 78 -17.20 2.04 -2.98
C GLY A 78 -15.86 1.37 -3.11
N PHE A 79 -15.37 0.76 -2.03
CA PHE A 79 -14.08 0.09 -2.00
C PHE A 79 -12.92 1.01 -2.42
N GLY A 80 -12.99 2.30 -2.07
CA GLY A 80 -11.99 3.29 -2.46
C GLY A 80 -11.89 3.55 -3.97
N ARG A 81 -12.88 3.08 -4.76
CA ARG A 81 -12.85 3.19 -6.24
C ARG A 81 -13.70 4.32 -6.78
N ARG A 82 -14.44 5.04 -5.94
CA ARG A 82 -15.13 6.28 -6.33
C ARG A 82 -14.17 7.45 -6.19
N GLU A 83 -14.13 8.30 -7.21
CA GLU A 83 -13.33 9.52 -7.18
C GLU A 83 -13.86 10.48 -6.10
N MET A 84 -12.94 11.08 -5.33
CA MET A 84 -13.24 12.04 -4.29
C MET A 84 -12.33 13.26 -4.44
N GLN A 85 -12.91 14.44 -4.26
CA GLN A 85 -12.16 15.70 -4.24
C GLN A 85 -11.82 16.05 -2.78
N LEU A 86 -10.54 15.98 -2.46
CA LEU A 86 -9.99 16.40 -1.17
C LEU A 86 -9.05 17.59 -1.40
N SER A 87 -9.06 18.52 -0.46
CA SER A 87 -8.00 19.54 -0.43
C SER A 87 -6.63 18.87 -0.19
N PRO A 88 -5.51 19.51 -0.56
CA PRO A 88 -4.17 18.97 -0.29
C PRO A 88 -3.94 18.65 1.19
N ARG A 89 -4.49 19.45 2.10
CA ARG A 89 -4.41 19.20 3.55
C ARG A 89 -5.18 17.95 3.96
N GLU A 90 -6.40 17.79 3.48
CA GLU A 90 -7.21 16.59 3.76
C GLU A 90 -6.54 15.33 3.20
N LEU A 91 -6.10 15.37 1.95
CA LEU A 91 -5.40 14.25 1.31
C LEU A 91 -4.15 13.83 2.08
N SER A 92 -3.29 14.79 2.42
CA SER A 92 -2.10 14.53 3.23
C SER A 92 -2.45 13.91 4.57
N THR A 93 -3.49 14.42 5.25
CA THR A 93 -3.94 13.90 6.54
C THR A 93 -4.49 12.49 6.43
N VAL A 94 -5.30 12.21 5.38
CA VAL A 94 -5.87 10.89 5.10
C VAL A 94 -4.77 9.86 4.85
N VAL A 95 -3.75 10.20 4.08
CA VAL A 95 -2.60 9.31 3.83
C VAL A 95 -1.82 9.08 5.13
N THR A 96 -1.47 10.14 5.84
CA THR A 96 -0.70 10.07 7.09
C THR A 96 -1.40 9.22 8.15
N TYR A 97 -2.71 9.41 8.33
CA TYR A 97 -3.51 8.64 9.29
C TYR A 97 -3.45 7.14 9.00
N GLN A 98 -3.67 6.75 7.76
CA GLN A 98 -3.74 5.34 7.35
C GLN A 98 -2.36 4.65 7.45
N VAL A 99 -1.32 5.31 6.93
CA VAL A 99 0.05 4.78 7.01
C VAL A 99 0.50 4.67 8.46
N GLY A 100 0.23 5.70 9.27
CA GLY A 100 0.55 5.70 10.70
C GLY A 100 -0.17 4.61 11.49
N ALA A 101 -1.43 4.32 11.17
CA ALA A 101 -2.19 3.24 11.79
C ALA A 101 -1.54 1.87 11.52
N LEU A 102 -1.19 1.58 10.26
CA LEU A 102 -0.49 0.34 9.91
C LEU A 102 0.90 0.26 10.56
N MET A 103 1.66 1.36 10.56
CA MET A 103 2.98 1.39 11.19
C MET A 103 2.92 1.09 12.69
N GLY A 104 1.92 1.64 13.40
CA GLY A 104 1.70 1.34 14.82
C GLY A 104 1.37 -0.14 15.06
N ILE A 105 0.51 -0.75 14.26
CA ILE A 105 0.18 -2.17 14.34
C ILE A 105 1.41 -3.03 14.00
N ALA A 106 2.12 -2.70 12.92
CA ALA A 106 3.34 -3.43 12.51
C ALA A 106 4.40 -3.39 13.60
N GLN A 107 4.67 -2.23 14.17
CA GLN A 107 5.63 -2.04 15.25
C GLN A 107 5.28 -2.87 16.49
N SER A 108 4.01 -2.95 16.86
CA SER A 108 3.55 -3.74 18.02
C SER A 108 3.81 -5.23 17.85
N GLN A 109 4.08 -5.69 16.62
CA GLN A 109 4.37 -7.08 16.26
C GLN A 109 5.83 -7.29 15.82
N GLY A 110 6.70 -6.29 16.04
CA GLY A 110 8.11 -6.36 15.64
C GLY A 110 8.34 -6.30 14.13
N GLN A 111 7.32 -5.85 13.36
CA GLN A 111 7.38 -5.68 11.91
C GLN A 111 7.66 -4.22 11.52
N ARG A 112 8.08 -4.01 10.28
CA ARG A 112 8.32 -2.69 9.71
C ARG A 112 7.57 -2.52 8.39
N VAL A 113 6.89 -1.39 8.22
CA VAL A 113 6.35 -0.95 6.92
C VAL A 113 7.49 -0.44 6.05
N THR A 114 7.60 -0.95 4.82
CA THR A 114 8.71 -0.65 3.90
C THR A 114 8.29 0.20 2.71
N HIS A 115 6.99 0.17 2.36
CA HIS A 115 6.50 0.88 1.18
C HIS A 115 5.05 1.35 1.37
N VAL A 116 4.62 2.24 0.49
CA VAL A 116 3.25 2.75 0.41
C VAL A 116 2.78 2.65 -1.04
N LYS A 117 1.65 2.02 -1.26
CA LYS A 117 0.98 1.93 -2.56
C LYS A 117 -0.44 2.49 -2.43
N PRO A 118 -0.74 3.69 -2.93
CA PRO A 118 -2.12 4.20 -2.91
C PRO A 118 -3.07 3.25 -3.64
N HIS A 119 -4.29 3.10 -3.08
CA HIS A 119 -5.33 2.22 -3.61
C HIS A 119 -6.30 2.95 -4.54
N GLY A 120 -6.84 2.22 -5.51
CA GLY A 120 -8.05 2.53 -6.25
C GLY A 120 -8.06 3.92 -6.90
N ALA A 121 -9.14 4.68 -6.67
CA ALA A 121 -9.31 5.99 -7.28
C ALA A 121 -8.23 6.98 -6.84
N MET A 122 -7.73 6.90 -5.61
CA MET A 122 -6.62 7.74 -5.15
C MET A 122 -5.37 7.54 -6.02
N SER A 123 -5.01 6.30 -6.29
CA SER A 123 -3.88 5.97 -7.18
C SER A 123 -4.13 6.44 -8.61
N ASN A 124 -5.29 6.12 -9.17
CA ASN A 124 -5.63 6.44 -10.56
C ASN A 124 -5.62 7.95 -10.84
N MET A 125 -6.21 8.74 -9.94
CA MET A 125 -6.21 10.20 -10.03
C MET A 125 -4.80 10.76 -9.88
N ALA A 126 -4.03 10.31 -8.89
CA ALA A 126 -2.66 10.76 -8.67
C ALA A 126 -1.71 10.38 -9.83
N CYS A 127 -2.01 9.34 -10.59
CA CYS A 127 -1.24 9.01 -11.80
C CYS A 127 -1.36 10.05 -12.91
N GLN A 128 -2.41 10.89 -12.89
CA GLN A 128 -2.72 11.89 -13.91
C GLN A 128 -2.67 13.33 -13.39
N ASP A 129 -2.58 13.54 -12.07
CA ASP A 129 -2.57 14.85 -11.42
C ASP A 129 -1.26 15.04 -10.63
N ALA A 130 -0.37 15.88 -11.17
CA ALA A 130 0.93 16.16 -10.57
C ALA A 130 0.82 16.83 -9.18
N ALA A 131 -0.19 17.66 -8.93
CA ALA A 131 -0.38 18.32 -7.64
C ALA A 131 -0.84 17.33 -6.57
N MET A 132 -1.75 16.43 -6.93
CA MET A 132 -2.18 15.34 -6.08
C MET A 132 -1.03 14.36 -5.79
N ALA A 133 -0.29 13.97 -6.83
CA ALA A 133 0.89 13.11 -6.72
C ALA A 133 1.94 13.67 -5.76
N ALA A 134 2.28 14.96 -5.93
CA ALA A 134 3.22 15.67 -5.05
C ALA A 134 2.73 15.70 -3.60
N THR A 135 1.43 15.92 -3.38
CA THR A 135 0.83 15.93 -2.03
C THR A 135 1.01 14.56 -1.35
N ILE A 136 0.75 13.47 -2.07
CA ILE A 136 0.91 12.10 -1.55
C ILE A 136 2.39 11.82 -1.26
N ALA A 137 3.30 12.12 -2.20
CA ALA A 137 4.73 11.87 -2.05
C ALA A 137 5.31 12.64 -0.85
N VAL A 138 4.94 13.91 -0.68
CA VAL A 138 5.36 14.74 0.47
C VAL A 138 4.82 14.17 1.78
N ALA A 139 3.57 13.71 1.82
CA ALA A 139 2.98 13.10 3.00
C ALA A 139 3.72 11.81 3.40
N VAL A 140 4.00 10.93 2.43
CA VAL A 140 4.74 9.67 2.67
C VAL A 140 6.16 9.97 3.16
N LYS A 141 6.88 10.87 2.51
CA LYS A 141 8.23 11.29 2.90
C LYS A 141 8.29 11.90 4.31
N ALA A 142 7.26 12.67 4.69
CA ALA A 142 7.17 13.27 6.02
C ALA A 142 6.95 12.26 7.14
N ILE A 143 6.34 11.10 6.83
CA ILE A 143 6.16 10.00 7.80
C ILE A 143 7.50 9.26 8.03
N ASP A 144 8.12 8.81 6.95
CA ASP A 144 9.44 8.17 6.96
C ASP A 144 10.06 8.30 5.55
N ALA A 145 11.19 8.99 5.46
CA ALA A 145 11.91 9.19 4.20
C ALA A 145 12.50 7.90 3.59
N GLN A 146 12.46 6.80 4.32
CA GLN A 146 12.90 5.48 3.84
C GLN A 146 11.76 4.67 3.18
N LEU A 147 10.51 5.14 3.27
CA LEU A 147 9.38 4.47 2.63
C LEU A 147 9.48 4.58 1.11
N ILE A 148 9.32 3.46 0.44
CA ILE A 148 9.26 3.39 -1.02
C ILE A 148 7.84 3.74 -1.46
N LEU A 149 7.65 4.73 -2.34
CA LEU A 149 6.36 4.97 -2.98
C LEU A 149 6.21 4.06 -4.19
N LEU A 150 5.36 3.03 -4.07
CA LEU A 150 5.07 2.11 -5.15
C LEU A 150 4.00 2.71 -6.07
N ALA A 151 4.37 2.98 -7.31
CA ALA A 151 3.53 3.68 -8.27
C ALA A 151 3.61 3.04 -9.66
N PRO A 152 2.56 3.14 -10.49
CA PRO A 152 2.61 2.74 -11.89
C PRO A 152 3.72 3.49 -12.64
N ALA A 153 4.46 2.77 -13.46
CA ALA A 153 5.52 3.36 -14.28
C ALA A 153 4.96 4.47 -15.20
N LEU A 154 5.79 5.50 -15.47
CA LEU A 154 5.45 6.60 -16.36
C LEU A 154 4.26 7.47 -15.90
N SER A 155 3.87 7.41 -14.63
CA SER A 155 2.82 8.24 -14.04
C SER A 155 3.38 9.47 -13.33
N GLU A 156 2.51 10.48 -13.07
CA GLU A 156 2.84 11.63 -12.23
C GLU A 156 3.19 11.18 -10.80
N LEU A 157 2.54 10.13 -10.31
CA LEU A 157 2.85 9.57 -8.99
C LEU A 157 4.27 8.98 -8.94
N ALA A 158 4.72 8.30 -10.01
CA ALA A 158 6.08 7.82 -10.11
C ALA A 158 7.10 8.96 -10.26
N ALA A 159 6.74 10.04 -10.96
CA ALA A 159 7.57 11.24 -11.08
C ALA A 159 7.73 11.95 -9.72
N ALA A 160 6.65 12.07 -8.94
CA ALA A 160 6.66 12.70 -7.63
C ALA A 160 7.44 11.91 -6.56
N GLY A 161 7.59 10.59 -6.73
CA GLY A 161 8.33 9.71 -5.82
C GLY A 161 9.85 9.71 -6.01
N ARG A 162 10.36 10.39 -7.04
CA ARG A 162 11.81 10.49 -7.36
C ARG A 162 12.45 11.66 -6.67
#